data_2761df561c04b317db9d938980bffcb9
#
_entry.id   2761df561c04b317db9d938980bffcb9
#
_cell.length_a   1.000
_cell.length_b   1.000
_cell.length_c   1.000
_cell.angle_alpha   90.00
_cell.angle_beta   90.00
_cell.angle_gamma   90.00
#
_symmetry.space_group_name_H-M   'P 1'
#
loop_
_entity.id
_entity.type
_entity.pdbx_description
1 polymer ?
#
loop_
_entity_poly.entity_id
_entity_poly.type
_entity_poly.pdbx_seq_one_letter_code
_entity_poly.pdbx_strand_id
1 'polypeptide(L)'
;FVLILLQKETGSALVFMAFLLMFYREGMKGIVLLLGALAIVLFIVVIRFSIETIGNEQGSWGVVGAIAIIQLIQIIVPFSSHPHKKESLIFLGLSVLVIVASVIINKWYPVDYNYVAIGTSLVTAIYWAFTGILRRYPKLIAVAFISIGSLVFIYASDMIFNHVLEPHHQIRIKVLLNMEDDPTGAGYNVNQSKIAIGSGGLWGKGFLNGTQTKLKYVPEQDTDFIFCTVGEEHGFWGSALVLIIYWLLLMRIMKIGERQKESFHRVYAYSVASILFFHLMINVGMVLGIMPVIGIPLPFFSYGGSSLWGFTLLLFILLRLDASRLERSR
;
A
#
# COMPACT_ATOMS: atom_id res chain seq x y z
N PHE A 1 -8.16 11.50 11.47
CA PHE A 1 -7.57 10.16 11.32
C PHE A 1 -7.50 9.43 12.65
N VAL A 2 -6.80 9.96 13.66
CA VAL A 2 -6.63 9.30 14.98
C VAL A 2 -7.97 8.99 15.67
N LEU A 3 -8.94 9.89 15.62
CA LEU A 3 -10.27 9.68 16.19
C LEU A 3 -11.02 8.51 15.55
N ILE A 4 -10.85 8.30 14.23
CA ILE A 4 -11.47 7.19 13.49
C ILE A 4 -10.81 5.87 13.88
N LEU A 5 -9.49 5.86 14.04
CA LEU A 5 -8.76 4.68 14.52
C LEU A 5 -9.18 4.29 15.95
N LEU A 6 -9.44 5.25 16.81
CA LEU A 6 -9.95 5.01 18.18
C LEU A 6 -11.36 4.38 18.19
N GLN A 7 -12.15 4.60 17.13
CA GLN A 7 -13.46 3.97 16.93
C GLN A 7 -13.35 2.55 16.34
N LYS A 8 -12.13 2.04 16.12
CA LYS A 8 -11.84 0.73 15.50
C LYS A 8 -12.33 0.62 14.03
N GLU A 9 -12.63 1.74 13.40
CA GLU A 9 -13.08 1.85 12.01
C GLU A 9 -11.89 1.95 11.06
N THR A 10 -11.11 0.85 10.94
CA THR A 10 -9.88 0.82 10.12
C THR A 10 -10.15 1.07 8.64
N GLY A 11 -11.29 0.59 8.12
CA GLY A 11 -11.69 0.81 6.73
C GLY A 11 -11.86 2.28 6.40
N SER A 12 -12.65 2.99 7.21
CA SER A 12 -12.88 4.43 7.06
C SER A 12 -11.57 5.22 7.22
N ALA A 13 -10.73 4.86 8.21
CA ALA A 13 -9.42 5.50 8.40
C ALA A 13 -8.53 5.34 7.15
N LEU A 14 -8.54 4.18 6.53
CA LEU A 14 -7.75 3.90 5.34
C LEU A 14 -8.20 4.74 4.14
N VAL A 15 -9.50 4.99 3.98
CA VAL A 15 -10.04 5.87 2.92
C VAL A 15 -9.49 7.30 3.05
N PHE A 16 -9.25 7.79 4.27
CA PHE A 16 -8.64 9.12 4.45
C PHE A 16 -7.19 9.19 3.93
N MET A 17 -6.49 8.07 3.80
CA MET A 17 -5.18 8.04 3.14
C MET A 17 -5.27 8.40 1.64
N ALA A 18 -6.44 8.22 1.02
CA ALA A 18 -6.67 8.64 -0.36
C ALA A 18 -6.40 10.14 -0.58
N PHE A 19 -6.64 10.98 0.43
CA PHE A 19 -6.37 12.42 0.33
C PHE A 19 -4.89 12.77 0.14
N LEU A 20 -3.96 11.88 0.40
CA LEU A 20 -2.55 12.07 0.06
C LEU A 20 -2.36 12.28 -1.46
N LEU A 21 -3.18 11.62 -2.29
CA LEU A 21 -3.16 11.81 -3.74
C LEU A 21 -3.63 13.23 -4.12
N MET A 22 -4.68 13.73 -3.46
CA MET A 22 -5.16 15.10 -3.63
C MET A 22 -4.09 16.11 -3.18
N PHE A 23 -3.47 15.93 -2.00
CA PHE A 23 -2.40 16.80 -1.53
C PHE A 23 -1.19 16.82 -2.47
N TYR A 24 -0.83 15.65 -3.03
CA TYR A 24 0.23 15.59 -4.04
C TYR A 24 -0.12 16.42 -5.28
N ARG A 25 -1.36 16.36 -5.74
CA ARG A 25 -1.82 17.14 -6.89
C ARG A 25 -1.84 18.64 -6.60
N GLU A 26 -2.10 19.05 -5.36
CA GLU A 26 -2.10 20.45 -4.91
C GLU A 26 -0.71 20.99 -4.50
N GLY A 27 0.36 20.24 -4.76
CA GLY A 27 1.73 20.72 -4.60
C GLY A 27 2.53 20.12 -3.44
N MET A 28 2.01 19.09 -2.76
CA MET A 28 2.81 18.33 -1.81
C MET A 28 4.00 17.68 -2.52
N LYS A 29 5.16 17.73 -1.88
CA LYS A 29 6.37 17.11 -2.44
C LYS A 29 6.18 15.60 -2.61
N GLY A 30 6.52 15.06 -3.79
CA GLY A 30 6.40 13.62 -4.09
C GLY A 30 7.20 12.71 -3.16
N ILE A 31 8.19 13.25 -2.45
CA ILE A 31 8.96 12.52 -1.45
C ILE A 31 8.06 11.95 -0.34
N VAL A 32 6.94 12.60 0.00
CA VAL A 32 6.00 12.12 1.03
C VAL A 32 5.32 10.84 0.58
N LEU A 33 4.87 10.77 -0.68
CA LEU A 33 4.30 9.55 -1.26
C LEU A 33 5.33 8.43 -1.36
N LEU A 34 6.57 8.78 -1.73
CA LEU A 34 7.65 7.81 -1.83
C LEU A 34 8.01 7.24 -0.45
N LEU A 35 8.05 8.06 0.59
CA LEU A 35 8.26 7.60 1.97
C LEU A 35 7.09 6.72 2.46
N GLY A 36 5.86 7.06 2.12
CA GLY A 36 4.70 6.21 2.41
C GLY A 36 4.80 4.84 1.72
N ALA A 37 5.17 4.82 0.43
CA ALA A 37 5.38 3.58 -0.31
C ALA A 37 6.54 2.76 0.28
N LEU A 38 7.64 3.42 0.64
CA LEU A 38 8.78 2.76 1.30
C LEU A 38 8.35 2.13 2.63
N ALA A 39 7.58 2.85 3.46
CA ALA A 39 7.08 2.32 4.73
C ALA A 39 6.20 1.08 4.53
N ILE A 40 5.31 1.08 3.52
CA ILE A 40 4.50 -0.09 3.18
C ILE A 40 5.37 -1.28 2.78
N VAL A 41 6.37 -1.06 1.90
CA VAL A 41 7.28 -2.13 1.46
C VAL A 41 8.08 -2.68 2.63
N LEU A 42 8.65 -1.83 3.48
CA LEU A 42 9.40 -2.27 4.66
C LEU A 42 8.51 -3.06 5.62
N PHE A 43 7.28 -2.59 5.88
CA PHE A 43 6.32 -3.30 6.72
C PHE A 43 6.01 -4.70 6.17
N ILE A 44 5.71 -4.80 4.87
CA ILE A 44 5.41 -6.09 4.22
C ILE A 44 6.60 -7.03 4.33
N VAL A 45 7.82 -6.57 4.05
CA VAL A 45 9.03 -7.39 4.09
C VAL A 45 9.31 -7.87 5.52
N VAL A 46 9.22 -6.97 6.51
CA VAL A 46 9.44 -7.33 7.92
C VAL A 46 8.46 -8.39 8.36
N ILE A 47 7.16 -8.22 8.12
CA ILE A 47 6.13 -9.14 8.58
C ILE A 47 6.19 -10.47 7.80
N ARG A 48 6.25 -10.42 6.46
CA ARG A 48 6.22 -11.63 5.62
C ARG A 48 7.35 -12.61 5.93
N PHE A 49 8.54 -12.09 6.18
CA PHE A 49 9.72 -12.90 6.42
C PHE A 49 10.16 -12.93 7.91
N SER A 50 9.28 -12.49 8.83
CA SER A 50 9.58 -12.48 10.27
C SER A 50 9.79 -13.89 10.85
N ILE A 51 9.05 -14.87 10.34
CA ILE A 51 9.08 -16.26 10.80
C ILE A 51 10.28 -17.02 10.21
N GLU A 52 10.76 -16.59 9.04
CA GLU A 52 11.88 -17.24 8.35
C GLU A 52 13.19 -16.80 9.01
N THR A 53 13.82 -17.70 9.75
CA THR A 53 15.11 -17.45 10.42
C THR A 53 16.29 -17.76 9.50
N ILE A 54 17.40 -17.07 9.72
CA ILE A 54 18.65 -17.28 9.00
C ILE A 54 19.50 -18.25 9.83
N GLY A 55 19.81 -19.43 9.27
CA GLY A 55 20.63 -20.42 9.96
C GLY A 55 19.96 -20.96 11.24
N ASN A 56 20.75 -21.13 12.32
CA ASN A 56 20.25 -21.65 13.60
C ASN A 56 19.65 -20.53 14.47
N GLU A 57 18.55 -19.91 14.02
CA GLU A 57 17.83 -18.83 14.74
C GLU A 57 18.63 -17.51 14.94
N GLN A 58 19.62 -17.26 14.09
CA GLN A 58 20.57 -16.15 14.23
C GLN A 58 20.17 -14.89 13.45
N GLY A 59 18.90 -14.62 13.34
CA GLY A 59 18.36 -13.45 12.68
C GLY A 59 17.12 -13.75 11.84
N SER A 60 16.36 -12.72 11.51
CA SER A 60 15.16 -12.80 10.68
C SER A 60 15.45 -12.31 9.28
N TRP A 61 15.04 -13.07 8.25
CA TRP A 61 15.09 -12.62 6.85
C TRP A 61 14.30 -11.33 6.64
N GLY A 62 13.23 -11.11 7.41
CA GLY A 62 12.42 -9.90 7.35
C GLY A 62 13.21 -8.66 7.71
N VAL A 63 13.91 -8.67 8.85
CA VAL A 63 14.70 -7.54 9.32
C VAL A 63 15.91 -7.30 8.40
N VAL A 64 16.66 -8.35 8.06
CA VAL A 64 17.84 -8.26 7.20
C VAL A 64 17.44 -7.78 5.79
N GLY A 65 16.35 -8.32 5.23
CA GLY A 65 15.84 -7.90 3.91
C GLY A 65 15.38 -6.44 3.88
N ALA A 66 14.68 -5.99 4.92
CA ALA A 66 14.27 -4.59 5.04
C ALA A 66 15.48 -3.64 5.16
N ILE A 67 16.50 -4.02 5.94
CA ILE A 67 17.73 -3.25 6.06
C ILE A 67 18.52 -3.25 4.74
N ALA A 68 18.52 -4.35 3.99
CA ALA A 68 19.14 -4.39 2.68
C ALA A 68 18.50 -3.37 1.71
N ILE A 69 17.18 -3.20 1.75
CA ILE A 69 16.49 -2.16 0.97
C ILE A 69 16.98 -0.77 1.38
N ILE A 70 17.13 -0.50 2.68
CA ILE A 70 17.65 0.77 3.18
C ILE A 70 19.09 0.99 2.70
N GLN A 71 19.94 -0.03 2.77
CA GLN A 71 21.32 0.05 2.28
C GLN A 71 21.38 0.32 0.78
N LEU A 72 20.49 -0.26 -0.02
CA LEU A 72 20.40 0.07 -1.45
C LEU A 72 20.09 1.57 -1.67
N ILE A 73 19.19 2.15 -0.89
CA ILE A 73 18.90 3.59 -0.95
C ILE A 73 20.12 4.41 -0.56
N GLN A 74 20.82 4.01 0.51
CA GLN A 74 22.05 4.66 0.98
C GLN A 74 23.20 4.62 -0.04
N ILE A 75 23.18 3.68 -0.97
CA ILE A 75 24.18 3.53 -2.02
C ILE A 75 23.74 4.22 -3.30
N ILE A 76 22.52 3.97 -3.77
CA ILE A 76 22.01 4.43 -5.07
C ILE A 76 21.86 5.96 -5.11
N VAL A 77 21.30 6.56 -4.05
CA VAL A 77 21.02 8.00 -4.03
C VAL A 77 22.30 8.84 -4.03
N PRO A 78 23.33 8.57 -3.20
CA PRO A 78 24.60 9.25 -3.30
C PRO A 78 25.39 8.93 -4.59
N PHE A 79 25.29 7.69 -5.10
CA PHE A 79 25.90 7.28 -6.36
C PHE A 79 25.38 8.09 -7.56
N SER A 80 24.10 8.44 -7.58
CA SER A 80 23.53 9.31 -8.61
C SER A 80 24.04 10.75 -8.54
N SER A 81 24.65 11.14 -7.42
CA SER A 81 25.23 12.48 -7.20
C SER A 81 26.73 12.45 -7.51
N HIS A 82 27.15 13.07 -8.61
CA HIS A 82 28.50 12.97 -9.20
C HIS A 82 29.69 13.00 -8.23
N PRO A 83 29.76 13.87 -7.19
CA PRO A 83 30.98 13.92 -6.34
C PRO A 83 31.11 12.68 -5.42
N HIS A 84 30.07 11.89 -5.21
CA HIS A 84 30.04 10.83 -4.18
C HIS A 84 30.05 9.39 -4.72
N LYS A 85 30.22 9.18 -6.03
CA LYS A 85 30.23 7.86 -6.67
C LYS A 85 31.28 6.92 -6.08
N LYS A 86 32.51 7.41 -5.87
CA LYS A 86 33.59 6.58 -5.32
C LYS A 86 33.30 6.16 -3.89
N GLU A 87 32.78 7.06 -3.08
CA GLU A 87 32.43 6.81 -1.68
C GLU A 87 31.28 5.76 -1.60
N SER A 88 30.26 5.88 -2.46
CA SER A 88 29.15 4.89 -2.55
C SER A 88 29.64 3.49 -2.92
N LEU A 89 30.58 3.37 -3.87
CA LEU A 89 31.17 2.08 -4.26
C LEU A 89 32.02 1.48 -3.13
N ILE A 90 32.73 2.30 -2.36
CA ILE A 90 33.51 1.85 -1.19
C ILE A 90 32.54 1.28 -0.15
N PHE A 91 31.42 1.95 0.15
CA PHE A 91 30.43 1.44 1.10
C PHE A 91 29.72 0.18 0.61
N LEU A 92 29.47 0.07 -0.70
CA LEU A 92 28.96 -1.19 -1.28
C LEU A 92 29.95 -2.32 -1.03
N GLY A 93 31.22 -2.11 -1.36
CA GLY A 93 32.29 -3.11 -1.14
C GLY A 93 32.45 -3.49 0.32
N LEU A 94 32.43 -2.50 1.23
CA LEU A 94 32.49 -2.73 2.68
C LEU A 94 31.29 -3.53 3.18
N SER A 95 30.05 -3.20 2.73
CA SER A 95 28.86 -3.93 3.12
C SER A 95 28.94 -5.40 2.70
N VAL A 96 29.36 -5.66 1.46
CA VAL A 96 29.56 -7.03 0.96
C VAL A 96 30.63 -7.75 1.76
N LEU A 97 31.75 -7.09 2.06
CA LEU A 97 32.86 -7.66 2.83
C LEU A 97 32.41 -8.02 4.25
N VAL A 98 31.66 -7.15 4.92
CA VAL A 98 31.13 -7.42 6.27
C VAL A 98 30.13 -8.61 6.25
N ILE A 99 29.29 -8.71 5.23
CA ILE A 99 28.38 -9.85 5.08
C ILE A 99 29.16 -11.15 4.89
N VAL A 100 30.16 -11.16 4.00
CA VAL A 100 31.00 -12.33 3.78
C VAL A 100 31.78 -12.71 5.05
N ALA A 101 32.35 -11.72 5.73
CA ALA A 101 33.06 -11.94 6.99
C ALA A 101 32.12 -12.52 8.07
N SER A 102 30.89 -12.03 8.20
CA SER A 102 29.91 -12.54 9.16
C SER A 102 29.53 -13.99 8.88
N VAL A 103 29.39 -14.37 7.60
CA VAL A 103 29.12 -15.76 7.20
C VAL A 103 30.31 -16.68 7.53
N ILE A 104 31.54 -16.21 7.37
CA ILE A 104 32.74 -16.98 7.70
C ILE A 104 32.86 -17.14 9.24
N ILE A 105 32.69 -16.05 9.99
CA ILE A 105 32.80 -16.05 11.46
C ILE A 105 31.70 -16.93 12.08
N ASN A 106 30.51 -16.96 11.48
CA ASN A 106 29.41 -17.78 11.98
C ASN A 106 29.70 -19.29 12.04
N LYS A 107 30.76 -19.77 11.36
CA LYS A 107 31.23 -21.16 11.48
C LYS A 107 31.85 -21.48 12.83
N TRP A 108 32.38 -20.47 13.53
CA TRP A 108 33.06 -20.65 14.83
C TRP A 108 32.29 -19.99 15.97
N TYR A 109 31.62 -18.87 15.72
CA TYR A 109 30.86 -18.10 16.70
C TYR A 109 29.49 -17.75 16.15
N PRO A 110 28.41 -17.96 16.92
CA PRO A 110 27.06 -17.60 16.47
C PRO A 110 26.98 -16.08 16.30
N VAL A 111 26.69 -15.64 15.07
CA VAL A 111 26.55 -14.20 14.72
C VAL A 111 25.11 -13.90 14.41
N ASP A 112 24.52 -12.97 15.14
CA ASP A 112 23.18 -12.46 14.79
C ASP A 112 23.26 -11.48 13.61
N TYR A 113 22.74 -11.90 12.47
CA TYR A 113 22.76 -11.13 11.23
C TYR A 113 21.93 -9.85 11.31
N ASN A 114 20.95 -9.76 12.21
CA ASN A 114 20.19 -8.52 12.42
C ASN A 114 21.11 -7.41 12.92
N TYR A 115 21.93 -7.69 13.96
CA TYR A 115 22.87 -6.69 14.47
C TYR A 115 23.94 -6.28 13.46
N VAL A 116 24.41 -7.23 12.66
CA VAL A 116 25.37 -6.94 11.58
C VAL A 116 24.75 -5.99 10.54
N ALA A 117 23.53 -6.27 10.09
CA ALA A 117 22.83 -5.45 9.13
C ALA A 117 22.53 -4.05 9.68
N ILE A 118 22.08 -3.96 10.94
CA ILE A 118 21.82 -2.67 11.61
C ILE A 118 23.11 -1.86 11.73
N GLY A 119 24.20 -2.51 12.20
CA GLY A 119 25.49 -1.83 12.38
C GLY A 119 26.04 -1.27 11.08
N THR A 120 25.99 -2.02 9.99
CA THR A 120 26.42 -1.55 8.66
C THR A 120 25.59 -0.41 8.14
N SER A 121 24.26 -0.48 8.27
CA SER A 121 23.34 0.58 7.85
C SER A 121 23.50 1.85 8.69
N LEU A 122 23.71 1.71 10.01
CA LEU A 122 23.90 2.83 10.92
C LEU A 122 25.22 3.57 10.64
N VAL A 123 26.31 2.83 10.47
CA VAL A 123 27.62 3.43 10.13
C VAL A 123 27.54 4.20 8.82
N THR A 124 26.88 3.62 7.82
CA THR A 124 26.70 4.29 6.51
C THR A 124 25.82 5.54 6.66
N ALA A 125 24.74 5.47 7.46
CA ALA A 125 23.87 6.64 7.70
C ALA A 125 24.62 7.77 8.40
N ILE A 126 25.42 7.45 9.44
CA ILE A 126 26.23 8.45 10.17
C ILE A 126 27.23 9.10 9.23
N TYR A 127 27.90 8.31 8.38
CA TYR A 127 28.84 8.84 7.41
C TYR A 127 28.17 9.83 6.44
N TRP A 128 26.99 9.48 5.89
CA TRP A 128 26.26 10.37 4.99
C TRP A 128 25.74 11.62 5.71
N ALA A 129 25.32 11.50 6.98
CA ALA A 129 24.96 12.65 7.80
C ALA A 129 26.14 13.61 7.97
N PHE A 130 27.29 13.08 8.40
CA PHE A 130 28.50 13.85 8.61
C PHE A 130 29.01 14.53 7.34
N THR A 131 29.13 13.78 6.25
CA THR A 131 29.54 14.31 4.94
C THR A 131 28.53 15.32 4.41
N GLY A 132 27.25 15.09 4.59
CA GLY A 132 26.18 16.00 4.17
C GLY A 132 26.24 17.34 4.91
N ILE A 133 26.54 17.33 6.21
CA ILE A 133 26.68 18.52 7.04
C ILE A 133 27.96 19.29 6.62
N LEU A 134 29.10 18.61 6.55
CA LEU A 134 30.40 19.23 6.21
C LEU A 134 30.40 19.85 4.82
N ARG A 135 29.88 19.13 3.84
CA ARG A 135 29.89 19.59 2.43
C ARG A 135 28.61 20.35 2.06
N ARG A 136 27.69 20.60 2.99
CA ARG A 136 26.40 21.29 2.79
C ARG A 136 25.55 20.67 1.68
N TYR A 137 25.50 19.33 1.62
CA TYR A 137 24.71 18.58 0.67
C TYR A 137 23.40 18.07 1.31
N PRO A 138 22.24 18.77 1.12
CA PRO A 138 20.99 18.43 1.80
C PRO A 138 20.45 17.05 1.41
N LYS A 139 20.76 16.56 0.21
CA LYS A 139 20.34 15.21 -0.23
C LYS A 139 20.98 14.10 0.61
N LEU A 140 22.25 14.23 1.01
CA LEU A 140 22.92 13.24 1.86
C LEU A 140 22.36 13.23 3.28
N ILE A 141 22.06 14.43 3.80
CA ILE A 141 21.39 14.56 5.10
C ILE A 141 20.02 13.89 5.06
N ALA A 142 19.24 14.11 3.98
CA ALA A 142 17.94 13.47 3.81
C ALA A 142 18.05 11.94 3.76
N VAL A 143 19.04 11.39 3.04
CA VAL A 143 19.31 9.94 3.01
C VAL A 143 19.57 9.40 4.40
N ALA A 144 20.42 10.07 5.19
CA ALA A 144 20.73 9.66 6.55
C ALA A 144 19.49 9.67 7.46
N PHE A 145 18.70 10.75 7.41
CA PHE A 145 17.45 10.83 8.18
C PHE A 145 16.43 9.76 7.78
N ILE A 146 16.24 9.53 6.47
CA ILE A 146 15.35 8.48 5.98
C ILE A 146 15.83 7.11 6.46
N SER A 147 17.14 6.85 6.41
CA SER A 147 17.71 5.57 6.85
C SER A 147 17.50 5.33 8.34
N ILE A 148 17.82 6.31 9.19
CA ILE A 148 17.61 6.20 10.64
C ILE A 148 16.13 6.04 10.96
N GLY A 149 15.26 6.85 10.35
CA GLY A 149 13.81 6.75 10.50
C GLY A 149 13.26 5.38 10.07
N SER A 150 13.80 4.83 8.98
CA SER A 150 13.41 3.49 8.50
C SER A 150 13.89 2.37 9.44
N LEU A 151 15.07 2.49 10.05
CA LEU A 151 15.53 1.54 11.08
C LEU A 151 14.60 1.55 12.29
N VAL A 152 14.23 2.73 12.78
CA VAL A 152 13.25 2.87 13.88
C VAL A 152 11.90 2.29 13.47
N PHE A 153 11.46 2.52 12.21
CA PHE A 153 10.20 1.99 11.69
C PHE A 153 10.18 0.46 11.62
N ILE A 154 11.30 -0.19 11.25
CA ILE A 154 11.41 -1.66 11.22
C ILE A 154 11.11 -2.24 12.60
N TYR A 155 11.72 -1.71 13.67
CA TYR A 155 11.44 -2.15 15.03
C TYR A 155 10.03 -1.82 15.49
N ALA A 156 9.56 -0.62 15.18
CA ALA A 156 8.20 -0.21 15.50
C ALA A 156 7.16 -1.09 14.78
N SER A 157 7.44 -1.54 13.55
CA SER A 157 6.54 -2.40 12.78
C SER A 157 6.28 -3.74 13.47
N ASP A 158 7.31 -4.38 13.98
CA ASP A 158 7.17 -5.64 14.72
C ASP A 158 6.40 -5.42 16.02
N MET A 159 6.75 -4.38 16.78
CA MET A 159 6.05 -4.01 18.01
C MET A 159 4.56 -3.70 17.76
N ILE A 160 4.27 -2.89 16.74
CA ILE A 160 2.89 -2.51 16.38
C ILE A 160 2.11 -3.74 15.96
N PHE A 161 2.69 -4.59 15.11
CA PHE A 161 2.02 -5.78 14.61
C PHE A 161 1.66 -6.76 15.73
N ASN A 162 2.61 -7.06 16.63
CA ASN A 162 2.43 -8.08 17.65
C ASN A 162 1.70 -7.60 18.91
N HIS A 163 1.79 -6.30 19.28
CA HIS A 163 1.28 -5.81 20.56
C HIS A 163 0.17 -4.77 20.45
N VAL A 164 0.06 -4.06 19.31
CA VAL A 164 -0.92 -2.98 19.14
C VAL A 164 -2.09 -3.41 18.26
N LEU A 165 -1.83 -4.19 17.21
CA LEU A 165 -2.88 -4.67 16.32
C LEU A 165 -3.75 -5.72 17.01
N GLU A 166 -5.07 -5.57 16.86
CA GLU A 166 -6.02 -6.60 17.34
C GLU A 166 -5.83 -7.92 16.55
N PRO A 167 -6.04 -9.08 17.21
CA PRO A 167 -5.78 -10.39 16.59
C PRO A 167 -6.47 -10.60 15.24
N HIS A 168 -7.69 -10.09 15.06
CA HIS A 168 -8.41 -10.23 13.80
C HIS A 168 -7.77 -9.42 12.65
N HIS A 169 -7.10 -8.29 12.93
CA HIS A 169 -6.33 -7.56 11.92
C HIS A 169 -5.02 -8.25 11.58
N GLN A 170 -4.35 -8.85 12.59
CA GLN A 170 -3.14 -9.64 12.38
C GLN A 170 -3.42 -10.83 11.45
N ILE A 171 -4.51 -11.59 11.69
CA ILE A 171 -4.92 -12.73 10.86
C ILE A 171 -5.14 -12.27 9.41
N ARG A 172 -5.87 -11.17 9.18
CA ARG A 172 -6.10 -10.66 7.82
C ARG A 172 -4.80 -10.33 7.07
N ILE A 173 -3.81 -9.75 7.75
CA ILE A 173 -2.50 -9.45 7.18
C ILE A 173 -1.71 -10.74 6.93
N LYS A 174 -1.71 -11.68 7.86
CA LYS A 174 -1.03 -12.96 7.71
C LYS A 174 -1.60 -13.79 6.54
N VAL A 175 -2.93 -13.83 6.41
CA VAL A 175 -3.62 -14.49 5.29
C VAL A 175 -3.24 -13.83 3.96
N LEU A 176 -3.25 -12.49 3.89
CA LEU A 176 -2.83 -11.76 2.70
C LEU A 176 -1.41 -12.11 2.28
N LEU A 177 -0.50 -12.23 3.25
CA LEU A 177 0.91 -12.54 3.02
C LEU A 177 1.18 -14.06 2.85
N ASN A 178 0.15 -14.89 2.80
CA ASN A 178 0.25 -16.36 2.75
C ASN A 178 1.14 -16.95 3.87
N MET A 179 1.00 -16.43 5.08
CA MET A 179 1.70 -16.89 6.29
C MET A 179 0.84 -17.82 7.13
N GLU A 180 -0.47 -17.70 7.02
CA GLU A 180 -1.45 -18.45 7.79
C GLU A 180 -2.68 -18.72 6.93
N ASP A 181 -3.24 -19.92 7.01
CA ASP A 181 -4.50 -20.27 6.38
C ASP A 181 -5.64 -20.01 7.36
N ASP A 182 -6.64 -19.25 6.92
CA ASP A 182 -7.87 -19.03 7.68
C ASP A 182 -9.06 -19.63 6.92
N PRO A 183 -9.35 -20.91 7.13
CA PRO A 183 -10.36 -21.64 6.36
C PRO A 183 -11.80 -21.26 6.72
N THR A 184 -12.04 -20.47 7.77
CA THR A 184 -13.38 -20.12 8.25
C THR A 184 -13.66 -18.61 8.26
N GLY A 185 -12.64 -17.76 8.11
CA GLY A 185 -12.76 -16.30 8.21
C GLY A 185 -12.40 -15.57 6.92
N ALA A 186 -11.55 -14.57 7.05
CA ALA A 186 -11.15 -13.71 5.94
C ALA A 186 -10.49 -14.46 4.78
N GLY A 187 -9.70 -15.50 5.07
CA GLY A 187 -9.08 -16.36 4.06
C GLY A 187 -10.11 -17.15 3.26
N TYR A 188 -11.16 -17.66 3.90
CA TYR A 188 -12.26 -18.34 3.22
C TYR A 188 -12.93 -17.42 2.20
N ASN A 189 -13.30 -16.20 2.61
CA ASN A 189 -13.98 -15.25 1.73
C ASN A 189 -13.15 -14.93 0.48
N VAL A 190 -11.85 -14.68 0.65
CA VAL A 190 -10.93 -14.40 -0.46
C VAL A 190 -10.77 -15.61 -1.38
N ASN A 191 -10.62 -16.82 -0.82
CA ASN A 191 -10.48 -18.03 -1.61
C ASN A 191 -11.76 -18.32 -2.41
N GLN A 192 -12.94 -18.21 -1.80
CA GLN A 192 -14.21 -18.38 -2.48
C GLN A 192 -14.44 -17.32 -3.57
N SER A 193 -14.05 -16.06 -3.33
CA SER A 193 -14.13 -15.02 -4.36
C SER A 193 -13.22 -15.31 -5.56
N LYS A 194 -12.00 -15.79 -5.32
CA LYS A 194 -11.07 -16.22 -6.40
C LYS A 194 -11.63 -17.39 -7.20
N ILE A 195 -12.23 -18.37 -6.52
CA ILE A 195 -12.89 -19.52 -7.17
C ILE A 195 -14.07 -19.03 -8.02
N ALA A 196 -14.89 -18.12 -7.50
CA ALA A 196 -16.01 -17.54 -8.23
C ALA A 196 -15.53 -16.85 -9.52
N ILE A 197 -14.58 -15.91 -9.42
CA ILE A 197 -14.01 -15.22 -10.58
C ILE A 197 -13.39 -16.20 -11.58
N GLY A 198 -12.57 -17.14 -11.09
CA GLY A 198 -11.91 -18.14 -11.94
C GLY A 198 -12.92 -19.02 -12.68
N SER A 199 -14.05 -19.34 -12.05
CA SER A 199 -15.11 -20.16 -12.66
C SER A 199 -15.87 -19.46 -13.80
N GLY A 200 -15.83 -18.11 -13.84
CA GLY A 200 -16.43 -17.32 -14.91
C GLY A 200 -15.65 -17.36 -16.23
N GLY A 201 -14.34 -17.65 -16.20
CA GLY A 201 -13.51 -17.70 -17.39
C GLY A 201 -13.51 -16.39 -18.20
N LEU A 202 -13.41 -16.47 -19.53
CA LEU A 202 -13.37 -15.29 -20.40
C LEU A 202 -14.74 -14.65 -20.61
N TRP A 203 -15.81 -15.45 -20.74
CA TRP A 203 -17.13 -15.00 -21.16
C TRP A 203 -18.18 -14.97 -20.04
N GLY A 204 -17.84 -15.53 -18.87
CA GLY A 204 -18.78 -15.67 -17.75
C GLY A 204 -19.78 -16.82 -17.95
N LYS A 205 -20.51 -17.10 -16.88
CA LYS A 205 -21.58 -18.12 -16.87
C LYS A 205 -22.94 -17.59 -17.33
N GLY A 206 -23.04 -16.29 -17.55
CA GLY A 206 -24.29 -15.58 -17.88
C GLY A 206 -24.94 -14.94 -16.67
N PHE A 207 -25.74 -13.92 -16.92
CA PHE A 207 -26.45 -13.16 -15.90
C PHE A 207 -27.35 -14.07 -15.05
N LEU A 208 -27.23 -13.96 -13.74
CA LEU A 208 -27.91 -14.77 -12.73
C LEU A 208 -27.64 -16.31 -12.83
N ASN A 209 -26.57 -16.72 -13.53
CA ASN A 209 -26.19 -18.12 -13.66
C ASN A 209 -24.91 -18.49 -12.89
N GLY A 210 -24.42 -17.59 -12.04
CA GLY A 210 -23.30 -17.85 -11.16
C GLY A 210 -23.62 -18.98 -10.16
N THR A 211 -22.82 -20.02 -10.13
CA THR A 211 -23.06 -21.15 -9.19
C THR A 211 -22.57 -20.82 -7.79
N GLN A 212 -21.40 -20.18 -7.66
CA GLN A 212 -20.83 -19.78 -6.37
C GLN A 212 -21.67 -18.67 -5.70
N THR A 213 -22.08 -17.70 -6.52
CA THR A 213 -22.88 -16.56 -6.05
C THR A 213 -24.32 -16.97 -5.70
N LYS A 214 -24.99 -17.82 -6.50
CA LYS A 214 -26.35 -18.33 -6.17
C LYS A 214 -26.39 -19.15 -4.88
N LEU A 215 -25.39 -19.96 -4.66
CA LEU A 215 -25.31 -20.82 -3.46
C LEU A 215 -24.76 -20.06 -2.24
N LYS A 216 -24.46 -18.76 -2.39
CA LYS A 216 -23.92 -17.89 -1.33
C LYS A 216 -22.68 -18.45 -0.64
N TYR A 217 -21.79 -19.07 -1.42
CA TYR A 217 -20.51 -19.56 -0.90
C TYR A 217 -19.55 -18.42 -0.56
N VAL A 218 -19.72 -17.22 -1.17
CA VAL A 218 -18.99 -16.02 -0.81
C VAL A 218 -19.82 -15.22 0.18
N PRO A 219 -19.45 -15.15 1.47
CA PRO A 219 -20.10 -14.28 2.42
C PRO A 219 -19.97 -12.81 1.99
N GLU A 220 -20.99 -11.98 2.32
CA GLU A 220 -20.99 -10.53 1.99
C GLU A 220 -20.78 -10.24 0.49
N GLN A 221 -21.22 -11.15 -0.40
CA GLN A 221 -21.05 -11.00 -1.85
C GLN A 221 -21.80 -9.78 -2.41
N ASP A 222 -22.92 -9.39 -1.80
CA ASP A 222 -23.76 -8.29 -2.29
C ASP A 222 -23.19 -6.92 -1.88
N THR A 223 -22.33 -6.88 -0.87
CA THR A 223 -21.73 -5.68 -0.30
C THR A 223 -20.26 -5.57 -0.69
N ASP A 224 -19.40 -6.21 0.05
CA ASP A 224 -17.95 -6.03 -0.05
C ASP A 224 -17.31 -6.84 -1.17
N PHE A 225 -17.89 -7.97 -1.54
CA PHE A 225 -17.36 -8.87 -2.56
C PHE A 225 -18.16 -8.84 -3.88
N ILE A 226 -18.94 -7.77 -4.14
CA ILE A 226 -19.81 -7.69 -5.34
C ILE A 226 -19.04 -7.90 -6.65
N PHE A 227 -17.77 -7.51 -6.73
CA PHE A 227 -16.96 -7.67 -7.92
C PHE A 227 -16.73 -9.15 -8.29
N CYS A 228 -16.79 -10.10 -7.33
CA CYS A 228 -16.69 -11.53 -7.63
C CYS A 228 -17.93 -12.02 -8.42
N THR A 229 -19.12 -11.48 -8.14
CA THR A 229 -20.33 -11.76 -8.91
C THR A 229 -20.19 -11.30 -10.36
N VAL A 230 -19.65 -10.10 -10.57
CA VAL A 230 -19.34 -9.60 -11.92
C VAL A 230 -18.36 -10.55 -12.64
N GLY A 231 -17.32 -11.00 -11.94
CA GLY A 231 -16.33 -11.93 -12.48
C GLY A 231 -16.91 -13.31 -12.82
N GLU A 232 -17.80 -13.85 -12.00
CA GLU A 232 -18.44 -15.15 -12.26
C GLU A 232 -19.45 -15.09 -13.40
N GLU A 233 -20.33 -14.07 -13.39
CA GLU A 233 -21.44 -13.99 -14.35
C GLU A 233 -21.01 -13.46 -15.72
N HIS A 234 -20.11 -12.47 -15.77
CA HIS A 234 -19.71 -11.79 -17.00
C HIS A 234 -18.27 -12.08 -17.42
N GLY A 235 -17.53 -12.84 -16.62
CA GLY A 235 -16.15 -13.26 -16.91
C GLY A 235 -15.15 -12.12 -17.00
N PHE A 236 -14.05 -12.41 -17.67
CA PHE A 236 -12.97 -11.43 -17.84
C PHE A 236 -13.43 -10.16 -18.58
N TRP A 237 -14.17 -10.31 -19.68
CA TRP A 237 -14.60 -9.15 -20.49
C TRP A 237 -15.56 -8.24 -19.73
N GLY A 238 -16.49 -8.81 -18.96
CA GLY A 238 -17.39 -8.01 -18.13
C GLY A 238 -16.66 -7.28 -17.01
N SER A 239 -15.74 -7.95 -16.33
CA SER A 239 -14.88 -7.36 -15.30
C SER A 239 -14.02 -6.23 -15.87
N ALA A 240 -13.38 -6.45 -17.02
CA ALA A 240 -12.58 -5.45 -17.71
C ALA A 240 -13.41 -4.22 -18.12
N LEU A 241 -14.63 -4.43 -18.62
CA LEU A 241 -15.55 -3.35 -18.99
C LEU A 241 -15.89 -2.48 -17.78
N VAL A 242 -16.20 -3.09 -16.63
CA VAL A 242 -16.48 -2.36 -15.40
C VAL A 242 -15.28 -1.51 -14.98
N LEU A 243 -14.07 -2.07 -14.99
CA LEU A 243 -12.85 -1.33 -14.66
C LEU A 243 -12.58 -0.19 -15.63
N ILE A 244 -12.83 -0.38 -16.94
CA ILE A 244 -12.70 0.67 -17.96
C ILE A 244 -13.70 1.81 -17.69
N ILE A 245 -14.95 1.50 -17.32
CA ILE A 245 -15.96 2.52 -17.00
C ILE A 245 -15.52 3.34 -15.79
N TYR A 246 -15.00 2.71 -14.72
CA TYR A 246 -14.44 3.44 -13.58
C TYR A 246 -13.23 4.29 -13.96
N TRP A 247 -12.34 3.77 -14.78
CA TRP A 247 -11.20 4.53 -15.27
C TRP A 247 -11.66 5.78 -16.05
N LEU A 248 -12.64 5.64 -16.94
CA LEU A 248 -13.21 6.76 -17.69
C LEU A 248 -13.88 7.79 -16.76
N LEU A 249 -14.62 7.32 -15.74
CA LEU A 249 -15.22 8.18 -14.72
C LEU A 249 -14.15 8.99 -13.98
N LEU A 250 -13.11 8.33 -13.48
CA LEU A 250 -12.00 8.97 -12.77
C LEU A 250 -11.28 9.98 -13.65
N MET A 251 -10.98 9.63 -14.90
CA MET A 251 -10.37 10.54 -15.87
C MET A 251 -11.27 11.76 -16.15
N ARG A 252 -12.58 11.56 -16.20
CA ARG A 252 -13.53 12.66 -16.37
C ARG A 252 -13.56 13.60 -15.17
N ILE A 253 -13.56 13.06 -13.96
CA ILE A 253 -13.51 13.84 -12.72
C ILE A 253 -12.21 14.65 -12.64
N MET A 254 -11.07 14.03 -12.96
CA MET A 254 -9.78 14.71 -13.00
C MET A 254 -9.78 15.88 -14.01
N LYS A 255 -10.30 15.67 -15.24
CA LYS A 255 -10.47 16.74 -16.24
C LYS A 255 -11.38 17.86 -15.74
N ILE A 256 -12.43 17.55 -14.97
CA ILE A 256 -13.28 18.56 -14.33
C ILE A 256 -12.44 19.37 -13.33
N GLY A 257 -11.63 18.72 -12.52
CA GLY A 257 -10.74 19.38 -11.56
C GLY A 257 -9.72 20.32 -12.23
N GLU A 258 -9.07 19.85 -13.30
CA GLU A 258 -8.06 20.64 -14.03
C GLU A 258 -8.59 21.94 -14.65
N ARG A 259 -9.85 21.97 -15.05
CA ARG A 259 -10.49 23.16 -15.64
C ARG A 259 -11.02 24.17 -14.61
N GLN A 260 -11.02 23.84 -13.30
CA GLN A 260 -11.49 24.76 -12.27
C GLN A 260 -10.45 25.84 -11.97
N LYS A 261 -10.91 27.09 -11.97
CA LYS A 261 -10.09 28.26 -11.62
C LYS A 261 -9.97 28.44 -10.10
N GLU A 262 -11.06 28.15 -9.38
CA GLU A 262 -11.10 28.26 -7.92
C GLU A 262 -10.45 27.04 -7.25
N SER A 263 -9.58 27.28 -6.29
CA SER A 263 -8.87 26.23 -5.57
C SER A 263 -9.81 25.28 -4.82
N PHE A 264 -10.90 25.81 -4.24
CA PHE A 264 -11.90 24.99 -3.56
C PHE A 264 -12.54 23.94 -4.49
N HIS A 265 -13.01 24.37 -5.67
CA HIS A 265 -13.65 23.47 -6.65
C HIS A 265 -12.66 22.42 -7.16
N ARG A 266 -11.41 22.81 -7.38
CA ARG A 266 -10.33 21.92 -7.85
C ARG A 266 -9.99 20.88 -6.78
N VAL A 267 -9.76 21.31 -5.55
CA VAL A 267 -9.48 20.42 -4.40
C VAL A 267 -10.62 19.44 -4.19
N TYR A 268 -11.88 19.92 -4.26
CA TYR A 268 -13.04 19.05 -4.13
C TYR A 268 -13.09 17.99 -5.21
N ALA A 269 -12.82 18.33 -6.47
CA ALA A 269 -12.79 17.39 -7.59
C ALA A 269 -11.73 16.30 -7.39
N TYR A 270 -10.50 16.69 -7.01
CA TYR A 270 -9.44 15.74 -6.74
C TYR A 270 -9.71 14.86 -5.51
N SER A 271 -10.39 15.41 -4.51
CA SER A 271 -10.82 14.63 -3.33
C SER A 271 -11.84 13.56 -3.72
N VAL A 272 -12.85 13.90 -4.51
CA VAL A 272 -13.84 12.93 -5.03
C VAL A 272 -13.15 11.85 -5.87
N ALA A 273 -12.26 12.24 -6.80
CA ALA A 273 -11.49 11.28 -7.59
C ALA A 273 -10.67 10.33 -6.71
N SER A 274 -9.99 10.87 -5.70
CA SER A 274 -9.16 10.09 -4.77
C SER A 274 -9.99 9.09 -3.95
N ILE A 275 -11.15 9.51 -3.43
CA ILE A 275 -12.05 8.64 -2.68
C ILE A 275 -12.56 7.50 -3.58
N LEU A 276 -13.09 7.81 -4.76
CA LEU A 276 -13.61 6.78 -5.68
C LEU A 276 -12.52 5.82 -6.15
N PHE A 277 -11.33 6.33 -6.47
CA PHE A 277 -10.18 5.50 -6.85
C PHE A 277 -9.78 4.56 -5.72
N PHE A 278 -9.73 5.06 -4.50
CA PHE A 278 -9.30 4.27 -3.35
C PHE A 278 -10.29 3.16 -3.02
N HIS A 279 -11.61 3.48 -3.03
CA HIS A 279 -12.66 2.46 -2.88
C HIS A 279 -12.56 1.38 -3.95
N LEU A 280 -12.40 1.77 -5.22
CA LEU A 280 -12.21 0.83 -6.34
C LEU A 280 -10.99 -0.05 -6.12
N MET A 281 -9.84 0.55 -5.82
CA MET A 281 -8.56 -0.15 -5.65
C MET A 281 -8.63 -1.16 -4.49
N ILE A 282 -9.18 -0.75 -3.35
CA ILE A 282 -9.27 -1.64 -2.19
C ILE A 282 -10.29 -2.75 -2.42
N ASN A 283 -11.50 -2.42 -2.92
CA ASN A 283 -12.54 -3.43 -3.14
C ASN A 283 -12.09 -4.50 -4.14
N VAL A 284 -11.64 -4.09 -5.32
CA VAL A 284 -11.16 -5.03 -6.34
C VAL A 284 -9.91 -5.77 -5.86
N GLY A 285 -8.97 -5.08 -5.19
CA GLY A 285 -7.77 -5.69 -4.64
C GLY A 285 -8.06 -6.73 -3.55
N MET A 286 -9.07 -6.49 -2.71
CA MET A 286 -9.53 -7.41 -1.68
C MET A 286 -10.14 -8.69 -2.30
N VAL A 287 -11.00 -8.53 -3.29
CA VAL A 287 -11.64 -9.65 -4.01
C VAL A 287 -10.61 -10.52 -4.75
N LEU A 288 -9.56 -9.91 -5.30
CA LEU A 288 -8.44 -10.59 -5.95
C LEU A 288 -7.41 -11.16 -4.95
N GLY A 289 -7.49 -10.80 -3.67
CA GLY A 289 -6.55 -11.21 -2.64
C GLY A 289 -5.18 -10.50 -2.74
N ILE A 290 -5.17 -9.29 -3.26
CA ILE A 290 -3.97 -8.40 -3.34
C ILE A 290 -3.96 -7.43 -2.16
N MET A 291 -5.15 -7.13 -1.59
CA MET A 291 -5.35 -6.26 -0.44
C MET A 291 -6.03 -7.03 0.70
N PRO A 292 -5.81 -6.64 1.97
CA PRO A 292 -6.49 -7.29 3.09
C PRO A 292 -7.99 -7.04 3.05
N VAL A 293 -8.77 -7.97 3.59
CA VAL A 293 -10.23 -7.84 3.70
C VAL A 293 -10.55 -6.76 4.74
N ILE A 294 -11.08 -5.62 4.29
CA ILE A 294 -11.33 -4.46 5.15
C ILE A 294 -12.83 -4.12 5.23
N GLY A 295 -13.64 -4.59 4.26
CA GLY A 295 -15.06 -4.28 4.21
C GLY A 295 -15.34 -2.88 3.65
N ILE A 296 -14.85 -2.59 2.45
CA ILE A 296 -15.06 -1.30 1.77
C ILE A 296 -15.93 -1.53 0.52
N PRO A 297 -17.10 -0.84 0.41
CA PRO A 297 -18.00 -1.04 -0.72
C PRO A 297 -17.43 -0.50 -2.02
N LEU A 298 -17.79 -1.14 -3.14
CA LEU A 298 -17.51 -0.65 -4.49
C LEU A 298 -18.51 0.46 -4.83
N PRO A 299 -18.08 1.70 -5.13
CA PRO A 299 -18.97 2.83 -5.39
C PRO A 299 -19.99 2.52 -6.49
N PHE A 300 -21.26 2.81 -6.27
CA PHE A 300 -22.39 2.60 -7.22
C PHE A 300 -22.71 1.13 -7.59
N PHE A 301 -21.93 0.16 -7.13
CA PHE A 301 -22.12 -1.27 -7.39
C PHE A 301 -22.58 -2.04 -6.16
N SER A 302 -21.90 -1.83 -5.02
CA SER A 302 -22.20 -2.54 -3.79
C SER A 302 -23.59 -2.20 -3.28
N TYR A 303 -24.30 -3.21 -2.79
CA TYR A 303 -25.57 -3.02 -2.12
C TYR A 303 -25.36 -2.21 -0.83
N GLY A 304 -26.12 -1.13 -0.70
CA GLY A 304 -26.09 -0.26 0.48
C GLY A 304 -26.67 1.11 0.20
N GLY A 305 -27.83 1.43 0.80
CA GLY A 305 -28.48 2.72 0.60
C GLY A 305 -27.63 3.90 1.01
N SER A 306 -26.96 3.82 2.17
CA SER A 306 -26.09 4.90 2.68
C SER A 306 -24.87 5.16 1.80
N SER A 307 -24.23 4.11 1.30
CA SER A 307 -23.07 4.23 0.40
C SER A 307 -23.47 4.85 -0.94
N LEU A 308 -24.59 4.39 -1.52
CA LEU A 308 -25.13 4.94 -2.76
C LEU A 308 -25.45 6.42 -2.62
N TRP A 309 -26.11 6.83 -1.54
CA TRP A 309 -26.39 8.24 -1.25
C TRP A 309 -25.10 9.05 -1.11
N GLY A 310 -24.13 8.54 -0.34
CA GLY A 310 -22.86 9.23 -0.14
C GLY A 310 -22.10 9.48 -1.44
N PHE A 311 -21.89 8.48 -2.27
CA PHE A 311 -21.20 8.63 -3.56
C PHE A 311 -21.97 9.48 -4.56
N THR A 312 -23.31 9.38 -4.56
CA THR A 312 -24.18 10.21 -5.41
C THR A 312 -24.07 11.68 -5.02
N LEU A 313 -24.17 12.00 -3.72
CA LEU A 313 -24.01 13.38 -3.24
C LEU A 313 -22.64 13.95 -3.59
N LEU A 314 -21.55 13.18 -3.36
CA LEU A 314 -20.20 13.61 -3.73
C LEU A 314 -20.11 13.98 -5.22
N LEU A 315 -20.65 13.14 -6.10
CA LEU A 315 -20.60 13.36 -7.54
C LEU A 315 -21.48 14.53 -7.98
N PHE A 316 -22.71 14.63 -7.46
CA PHE A 316 -23.63 15.69 -7.88
C PHE A 316 -23.21 17.08 -7.36
N ILE A 317 -22.64 17.17 -6.16
CA ILE A 317 -22.02 18.42 -5.69
C ILE A 317 -20.88 18.82 -6.62
N LEU A 318 -20.02 17.89 -7.05
CA LEU A 318 -18.97 18.16 -8.03
C LEU A 318 -19.54 18.72 -9.34
N LEU A 319 -20.60 18.09 -9.86
CA LEU A 319 -21.25 18.55 -11.11
C LEU A 319 -21.87 19.94 -10.95
N ARG A 320 -22.47 20.25 -9.78
CA ARG A 320 -23.02 21.58 -9.51
C ARG A 320 -21.90 22.64 -9.42
N LEU A 321 -20.78 22.33 -8.75
CA LEU A 321 -19.62 23.20 -8.69
C LEU A 321 -19.04 23.47 -10.09
N ASP A 322 -19.01 22.48 -10.96
CA ASP A 322 -18.57 22.64 -12.33
C ASP A 322 -19.52 23.48 -13.16
N ALA A 323 -20.84 23.33 -13.01
CA ALA A 323 -21.84 24.13 -13.67
C ALA A 323 -21.76 25.62 -13.26
N SER A 324 -21.54 25.90 -11.97
CA SER A 324 -21.43 27.29 -11.47
C SER A 324 -20.23 28.05 -12.05
N ARG A 325 -19.20 27.35 -12.55
CA ARG A 325 -18.08 27.95 -13.26
C ARG A 325 -18.52 28.74 -14.50
N LEU A 326 -19.52 28.24 -15.25
CA LEU A 326 -20.04 28.87 -16.45
C LEU A 326 -20.89 30.11 -16.13
N GLU A 327 -21.59 30.10 -14.99
CA GLU A 327 -22.40 31.21 -14.53
C GLU A 327 -21.55 32.44 -14.15
N ARG A 328 -20.36 32.23 -13.59
CA ARG A 328 -19.42 33.29 -13.17
C ARG A 328 -18.53 33.82 -14.29
N SER A 329 -18.49 33.15 -15.43
CA SER A 329 -17.72 33.58 -16.59
C SER A 329 -18.54 34.48 -17.55
N ARG A 330 -19.82 34.67 -17.27
CA ARG A 330 -20.71 35.63 -17.89
C ARG A 330 -20.82 36.89 -17.01
#